data_048fd4e6c08250461f52aa811a37b50a
#
_entry.id   048fd4e6c08250461f52aa811a37b50a
#
_cell.length_a   1.000
_cell.length_b   1.000
_cell.length_c   1.000
_cell.angle_alpha   90.00
_cell.angle_beta   90.00
_cell.angle_gamma   90.00
#
_symmetry.space_group_name_H-M   'P 1'
#
loop_
_entity.id
_entity.type
_entity.pdbx_description
1 polymer ?
#
loop_
_entity_poly.entity_id
_entity_poly.type
_entity_poly.pdbx_seq_one_letter_code
_entity_poly.pdbx_strand_id
1 'polypeptide(L)'
;IYHVDGELVDQSEATVSVDDRGFRYGDAAFETCRVYGGTVFLWERHRKRLENTCETLGMAGAVPDDLRARIDETLAANELSEAYLRVSVTRGVQPGKLTPEESVDPTVVVYVKPLGRGGSDGESVWDAPAVVHTVETRRIPDGSLPVDAKTHNYLNGILARIELRERDVAADESLMRDAEGHVAEGATSNLFFVEGEALKTPELGAILPGITREAVLGLADRLGVPTETGQYAVEDIDGATEAFLTNSTWEI
;
A
#
# COMPACT_ATOMS: atom_id res chain seq x y z
N ILE A 1 22.11 -2.97 -1.15
CA ILE A 1 22.30 -2.11 0.03
C ILE A 1 20.93 -1.68 0.53
N TYR A 2 20.71 -1.69 1.85
CA TYR A 2 19.54 -1.15 2.52
C TYR A 2 19.97 0.01 3.42
N HIS A 3 19.00 0.76 3.92
CA HIS A 3 19.23 1.79 4.91
C HIS A 3 18.49 1.40 6.20
N VAL A 4 19.18 1.32 7.32
CA VAL A 4 18.62 0.97 8.62
C VAL A 4 19.09 2.02 9.63
N ASP A 5 18.15 2.72 10.25
CA ASP A 5 18.36 3.69 11.34
C ASP A 5 19.45 4.75 11.09
N GLY A 6 19.56 5.25 9.85
CA GLY A 6 20.52 6.30 9.50
C GLY A 6 21.79 5.78 8.82
N GLU A 7 21.96 4.46 8.66
CA GLU A 7 23.15 3.87 8.08
C GLU A 7 22.84 3.01 6.85
N LEU A 8 23.69 3.10 5.82
CA LEU A 8 23.70 2.19 4.69
C LEU A 8 24.36 0.87 5.11
N VAL A 9 23.65 -0.23 4.96
CA VAL A 9 24.12 -1.56 5.35
C VAL A 9 23.98 -2.55 4.18
N ASP A 10 24.84 -3.55 4.14
CA ASP A 10 24.67 -4.65 3.19
C ASP A 10 23.37 -5.40 3.49
N GLN A 11 22.68 -5.88 2.46
CA GLN A 11 21.44 -6.63 2.61
C GLN A 11 21.58 -7.83 3.56
N SER A 12 22.72 -8.50 3.55
CA SER A 12 23.02 -9.65 4.41
C SER A 12 23.23 -9.28 5.88
N GLU A 13 23.53 -8.01 6.16
CA GLU A 13 23.80 -7.48 7.50
C GLU A 13 22.62 -6.67 8.05
N ALA A 14 21.62 -6.35 7.20
CA ALA A 14 20.44 -5.60 7.60
C ALA A 14 19.60 -6.42 8.60
N THR A 15 19.53 -5.97 9.84
CA THR A 15 18.82 -6.66 10.93
C THR A 15 17.90 -5.70 11.66
N VAL A 16 16.79 -6.24 12.16
CA VAL A 16 15.88 -5.57 13.08
C VAL A 16 15.85 -6.39 14.37
N SER A 17 15.86 -5.73 15.52
CA SER A 17 15.80 -6.42 16.82
C SER A 17 14.53 -7.28 16.93
N VAL A 18 14.66 -8.48 17.50
CA VAL A 18 13.50 -9.32 17.85
C VAL A 18 12.63 -8.69 18.96
N ASP A 19 13.15 -7.68 19.67
CA ASP A 19 12.42 -6.91 20.67
C ASP A 19 11.76 -5.65 20.08
N ASP A 20 11.91 -5.42 18.78
CA ASP A 20 11.20 -4.35 18.06
C ASP A 20 9.70 -4.62 18.04
N ARG A 21 8.90 -3.61 18.37
CA ARG A 21 7.44 -3.74 18.43
C ARG A 21 6.80 -3.96 17.06
N GLY A 22 7.41 -3.45 15.99
CA GLY A 22 6.99 -3.74 14.62
C GLY A 22 7.11 -5.22 14.29
N PHE A 23 8.18 -5.88 14.72
CA PHE A 23 8.35 -7.32 14.58
C PHE A 23 7.38 -8.11 15.48
N ARG A 24 7.24 -7.72 16.75
CA ARG A 24 6.45 -8.48 17.75
C ARG A 24 4.95 -8.35 17.57
N TYR A 25 4.45 -7.19 17.17
CA TYR A 25 3.02 -6.84 17.19
C TYR A 25 2.49 -6.23 15.89
N GLY A 26 3.34 -5.97 14.91
CA GLY A 26 2.97 -5.17 13.75
C GLY A 26 2.73 -3.69 14.08
N ASP A 27 3.28 -3.18 15.20
CA ASP A 27 3.18 -1.80 15.67
C ASP A 27 4.12 -0.92 14.86
N ALA A 28 3.73 -0.68 13.61
CA ALA A 28 4.54 -0.04 12.59
C ALA A 28 3.69 0.49 11.44
N ALA A 29 4.16 1.57 10.82
CA ALA A 29 3.67 2.15 9.58
C ALA A 29 4.60 1.80 8.42
N PHE A 30 4.07 1.75 7.18
CA PHE A 30 4.92 1.61 6.00
C PHE A 30 4.36 2.29 4.77
N GLU A 31 5.25 2.58 3.83
CA GLU A 31 4.91 2.99 2.48
C GLU A 31 5.57 2.10 1.45
N THR A 32 4.89 1.93 0.33
CA THR A 32 5.43 1.30 -0.86
C THR A 32 5.27 2.27 -2.02
N CYS A 33 6.38 2.61 -2.65
CA CYS A 33 6.42 3.60 -3.70
C CYS A 33 7.07 3.03 -4.97
N ARG A 34 6.78 3.66 -6.09
CA ARG A 34 7.46 3.45 -7.35
C ARG A 34 8.47 4.57 -7.59
N VAL A 35 9.62 4.21 -8.11
CA VAL A 35 10.65 5.16 -8.57
C VAL A 35 10.72 5.09 -10.09
N TYR A 36 10.62 6.25 -10.75
CA TYR A 36 10.74 6.42 -12.19
C TYR A 36 11.83 7.45 -12.51
N GLY A 37 12.85 7.05 -13.27
CA GLY A 37 13.95 7.93 -13.62
C GLY A 37 14.65 8.55 -12.42
N GLY A 38 14.81 7.80 -11.31
CA GLY A 38 15.39 8.27 -10.06
C GLY A 38 14.46 9.13 -9.19
N THR A 39 13.21 9.32 -9.61
CA THR A 39 12.24 10.15 -8.86
C THR A 39 11.16 9.27 -8.23
N VAL A 40 10.96 9.40 -6.92
CA VAL A 40 9.86 8.73 -6.22
C VAL A 40 8.54 9.38 -6.64
N PHE A 41 7.66 8.59 -7.24
CA PHE A 41 6.36 9.06 -7.72
C PHE A 41 5.47 9.50 -6.56
N LEU A 42 4.96 10.74 -6.64
CA LEU A 42 4.06 11.35 -5.64
C LEU A 42 4.57 11.25 -4.19
N TRP A 43 5.89 11.41 -3.98
CA TRP A 43 6.53 11.26 -2.67
C TRP A 43 5.83 12.03 -1.54
N GLU A 44 5.47 13.28 -1.76
CA GLU A 44 4.87 14.12 -0.70
C GLU A 44 3.53 13.55 -0.20
N ARG A 45 2.75 12.89 -1.06
CA ARG A 45 1.52 12.21 -0.67
C ARG A 45 1.81 10.94 0.13
N HIS A 46 2.80 10.15 -0.28
CA HIS A 46 3.27 8.98 0.47
C HIS A 46 3.79 9.38 1.84
N ARG A 47 4.65 10.40 1.91
CA ARG A 47 5.16 10.93 3.17
C ARG A 47 4.02 11.36 4.10
N LYS A 48 3.07 12.13 3.60
CA LYS A 48 1.92 12.59 4.39
C LYS A 48 1.09 11.43 4.94
N ARG A 49 0.84 10.39 4.12
CA ARG A 49 0.10 9.21 4.59
C ARG A 49 0.91 8.42 5.63
N LEU A 50 2.23 8.30 5.47
CA LEU A 50 3.11 7.69 6.47
C LEU A 50 3.04 8.44 7.80
N GLU A 51 3.15 9.76 7.77
CA GLU A 51 3.01 10.63 8.96
C GLU A 51 1.64 10.46 9.62
N ASN A 52 0.55 10.51 8.85
CA ASN A 52 -0.81 10.29 9.36
C ASN A 52 -0.97 8.90 9.98
N THR A 53 -0.40 7.85 9.36
CA THR A 53 -0.41 6.50 9.93
C THR A 53 0.34 6.44 11.26
N CYS A 54 1.52 7.07 11.33
CA CYS A 54 2.28 7.18 12.59
C CYS A 54 1.48 7.93 13.66
N GLU A 55 0.83 9.05 13.32
CA GLU A 55 -0.03 9.79 14.24
C GLU A 55 -1.19 8.93 14.76
N THR A 56 -1.87 8.19 13.87
CA THR A 56 -2.96 7.26 14.24
C THR A 56 -2.48 6.17 15.21
N LEU A 57 -1.25 5.70 15.05
CA LEU A 57 -0.62 4.74 15.96
C LEU A 57 -0.07 5.39 17.25
N GLY A 58 -0.21 6.70 17.44
CA GLY A 58 0.38 7.41 18.58
C GLY A 58 1.92 7.49 18.51
N MET A 59 2.46 7.54 17.30
CA MET A 59 3.89 7.70 17.02
C MET A 59 4.18 9.02 16.30
N ALA A 60 3.51 10.10 16.71
CA ALA A 60 3.72 11.42 16.10
C ALA A 60 5.20 11.82 16.13
N GLY A 61 5.73 12.30 15.01
CA GLY A 61 7.15 12.66 14.87
C GLY A 61 8.11 11.50 14.67
N ALA A 62 7.63 10.25 14.52
CA ALA A 62 8.50 9.09 14.26
C ALA A 62 9.10 9.07 12.84
N VAL A 63 8.52 9.80 11.90
CA VAL A 63 9.05 9.91 10.53
C VAL A 63 10.22 10.89 10.54
N PRO A 64 11.46 10.47 10.20
CA PRO A 64 12.60 11.37 10.22
C PRO A 64 12.50 12.50 9.21
N ASP A 65 12.99 13.69 9.56
CA ASP A 65 13.01 14.83 8.64
C ASP A 65 13.89 14.55 7.41
N ASP A 66 14.96 13.79 7.59
CA ASP A 66 15.94 13.41 6.56
C ASP A 66 15.54 12.15 5.77
N LEU A 67 14.31 11.61 5.97
CA LEU A 67 13.88 10.37 5.31
C LEU A 67 14.05 10.42 3.79
N ARG A 68 13.83 11.58 3.16
CA ARG A 68 14.03 11.74 1.72
C ARG A 68 15.50 11.56 1.33
N ALA A 69 16.42 12.11 2.10
CA ALA A 69 17.85 11.93 1.86
C ALA A 69 18.27 10.45 1.98
N ARG A 70 17.76 9.75 2.99
CA ARG A 70 18.00 8.31 3.18
C ARG A 70 17.51 7.47 1.98
N ILE A 71 16.36 7.84 1.41
CA ILE A 71 15.83 7.19 0.19
C ILE A 71 16.76 7.44 -1.00
N ASP A 72 17.16 8.69 -1.23
CA ASP A 72 18.01 9.06 -2.35
C ASP A 72 19.41 8.41 -2.23
N GLU A 73 19.97 8.33 -1.03
CA GLU A 73 21.22 7.61 -0.74
C GLU A 73 21.08 6.11 -1.01
N THR A 74 19.97 5.50 -0.61
CA THR A 74 19.72 4.07 -0.85
C THR A 74 19.58 3.76 -2.34
N LEU A 75 18.88 4.61 -3.10
CA LEU A 75 18.78 4.49 -4.55
C LEU A 75 20.14 4.61 -5.23
N ALA A 76 20.93 5.62 -4.83
CA ALA A 76 22.27 5.85 -5.37
C ALA A 76 23.23 4.70 -5.06
N ALA A 77 23.22 4.19 -3.82
CA ALA A 77 24.06 3.06 -3.40
C ALA A 77 23.77 1.75 -4.15
N ASN A 78 22.57 1.61 -4.73
CA ASN A 78 22.16 0.48 -5.54
C ASN A 78 22.15 0.77 -7.05
N GLU A 79 22.52 1.98 -7.47
CA GLU A 79 22.52 2.43 -8.87
C GLU A 79 21.15 2.25 -9.56
N LEU A 80 20.03 2.48 -8.82
CA LEU A 80 18.69 2.26 -9.28
C LEU A 80 18.00 3.57 -9.67
N SER A 81 17.51 3.62 -10.92
CA SER A 81 16.62 4.68 -11.41
C SER A 81 15.16 4.22 -11.59
N GLU A 82 14.95 2.92 -11.81
CA GLU A 82 13.63 2.30 -11.87
C GLU A 82 13.54 1.27 -10.75
N ALA A 83 12.69 1.54 -9.74
CA ALA A 83 12.71 0.74 -8.53
C ALA A 83 11.35 0.62 -7.83
N TYR A 84 11.19 -0.49 -7.15
CA TYR A 84 10.33 -0.64 -5.99
C TYR A 84 11.05 -0.05 -4.77
N LEU A 85 10.36 0.80 -4.04
CA LEU A 85 10.84 1.38 -2.78
C LEU A 85 9.86 1.02 -1.66
N ARG A 86 10.38 0.53 -0.54
CA ARG A 86 9.61 0.40 0.70
C ARG A 86 10.30 1.14 1.84
N VAL A 87 9.50 1.91 2.57
CA VAL A 87 9.88 2.54 3.84
C VAL A 87 9.04 1.91 4.94
N SER A 88 9.67 1.52 6.03
CA SER A 88 9.00 1.03 7.24
C SER A 88 9.46 1.85 8.44
N VAL A 89 8.52 2.26 9.28
CA VAL A 89 8.75 2.99 10.53
C VAL A 89 8.05 2.22 11.64
N THR A 90 8.82 1.57 12.50
CA THR A 90 8.26 0.85 13.66
C THR A 90 8.26 1.77 14.88
N ARG A 91 7.59 1.35 15.96
CA ARG A 91 7.72 2.06 17.25
C ARG A 91 9.10 1.86 17.91
N GLY A 92 9.94 0.95 17.38
CA GLY A 92 11.23 0.61 17.92
C GLY A 92 11.21 -0.44 19.03
N VAL A 93 12.35 -0.60 19.66
CA VAL A 93 12.57 -1.58 20.73
C VAL A 93 11.99 -1.06 22.05
N GLN A 94 11.10 -1.83 22.63
CA GLN A 94 10.48 -1.51 23.92
C GLN A 94 10.28 -2.78 24.76
N PRO A 95 10.12 -2.66 26.11
CA PRO A 95 9.78 -3.81 26.96
C PRO A 95 8.55 -4.58 26.46
N GLY A 96 8.53 -5.89 26.63
CA GLY A 96 7.53 -6.80 26.10
C GLY A 96 6.13 -6.67 26.69
N LYS A 97 5.60 -5.45 26.83
CA LYS A 97 4.24 -5.15 27.25
C LYS A 97 3.38 -4.73 26.08
N LEU A 98 2.10 -5.07 26.09
CA LEU A 98 1.18 -4.64 25.02
C LEU A 98 1.00 -3.11 25.01
N THR A 99 0.86 -2.49 26.18
CA THR A 99 0.83 -1.02 26.29
C THR A 99 2.19 -0.45 25.93
N PRO A 100 2.28 0.39 24.89
CA PRO A 100 3.53 1.03 24.51
C PRO A 100 3.97 2.07 25.53
N GLU A 101 5.27 2.38 25.55
CA GLU A 101 5.80 3.52 26.29
C GLU A 101 5.47 4.83 25.55
N GLU A 102 5.45 5.94 26.31
CA GLU A 102 5.16 7.27 25.72
C GLU A 102 6.28 7.75 24.77
N SER A 103 7.53 7.38 25.08
CA SER A 103 8.67 7.69 24.21
C SER A 103 8.72 6.78 23.01
N VAL A 104 8.96 7.33 21.84
CA VAL A 104 9.14 6.58 20.59
C VAL A 104 10.57 6.79 20.11
N ASP A 105 11.31 5.69 19.97
CA ASP A 105 12.63 5.63 19.33
C ASP A 105 12.50 4.68 18.13
N PRO A 106 12.07 5.19 16.97
CA PRO A 106 11.61 4.36 15.86
C PRO A 106 12.76 3.65 15.19
N THR A 107 12.55 2.38 14.80
CA THR A 107 13.41 1.73 13.80
C THR A 107 12.89 2.10 12.41
N VAL A 108 13.76 2.68 11.59
CA VAL A 108 13.44 3.12 10.22
C VAL A 108 14.23 2.33 9.20
N VAL A 109 13.52 1.61 8.34
CA VAL A 109 14.13 0.79 7.30
C VAL A 109 13.69 1.29 5.93
N VAL A 110 14.66 1.56 5.06
CA VAL A 110 14.43 1.82 3.63
C VAL A 110 15.11 0.73 2.82
N TYR A 111 14.34 0.05 1.98
CA TYR A 111 14.93 -0.84 1.01
C TYR A 111 14.35 -0.65 -0.39
N VAL A 112 15.19 -0.93 -1.39
CA VAL A 112 14.86 -0.80 -2.79
C VAL A 112 15.13 -2.10 -3.52
N LYS A 113 14.39 -2.33 -4.60
CA LYS A 113 14.62 -3.45 -5.53
C LYS A 113 14.48 -2.93 -6.96
N PRO A 114 15.21 -3.49 -7.91
CA PRO A 114 14.93 -3.20 -9.32
C PRO A 114 13.47 -3.54 -9.65
N LEU A 115 12.81 -2.63 -10.34
CA LEU A 115 11.47 -2.85 -10.85
C LEU A 115 11.36 -2.10 -12.17
N GLY A 116 11.46 -2.83 -13.28
CA GLY A 116 11.41 -2.28 -14.63
C GLY A 116 10.12 -1.50 -14.88
N ARG A 117 10.20 -0.47 -15.71
CA ARG A 117 9.03 0.29 -16.14
C ARG A 117 8.24 -0.54 -17.16
N GLY A 118 6.96 -0.76 -16.89
CA GLY A 118 6.04 -1.31 -17.86
C GLY A 118 5.48 -0.25 -18.77
N GLY A 119 5.22 -0.60 -20.03
CA GLY A 119 4.59 0.28 -21.00
C GLY A 119 5.46 1.37 -21.60
N SER A 120 6.62 1.70 -21.04
CA SER A 120 7.49 2.78 -21.57
C SER A 120 8.11 2.46 -22.91
N ASP A 121 8.32 1.18 -23.19
CA ASP A 121 8.83 0.68 -24.47
C ASP A 121 7.74 0.01 -25.31
N GLY A 122 6.47 0.21 -24.94
CA GLY A 122 5.30 -0.40 -25.59
C GLY A 122 4.95 -1.79 -25.05
N GLU A 123 5.67 -2.28 -24.06
CA GLU A 123 5.35 -3.53 -23.38
C GLU A 123 4.49 -3.25 -22.14
N SER A 124 3.42 -4.00 -21.97
CA SER A 124 2.58 -3.94 -20.77
C SER A 124 3.28 -4.59 -19.57
N VAL A 125 3.03 -4.10 -18.35
CA VAL A 125 3.42 -4.80 -17.11
C VAL A 125 2.72 -6.17 -17.00
N TRP A 126 1.55 -6.28 -17.63
CA TRP A 126 0.71 -7.48 -17.63
C TRP A 126 0.56 -8.01 -19.05
N ASP A 127 0.82 -9.30 -19.22
CA ASP A 127 0.66 -9.99 -20.51
C ASP A 127 -0.82 -10.19 -20.89
N ALA A 128 -1.72 -10.10 -19.93
CA ALA A 128 -3.16 -10.27 -20.09
C ALA A 128 -3.93 -9.46 -19.05
N PRO A 129 -5.26 -9.24 -19.21
CA PRO A 129 -6.10 -8.69 -18.17
C PRO A 129 -6.01 -9.49 -16.88
N ALA A 130 -5.91 -8.77 -15.73
CA ALA A 130 -5.86 -9.42 -14.43
C ALA A 130 -7.16 -10.18 -14.12
N VAL A 131 -7.03 -11.37 -13.58
CA VAL A 131 -8.15 -12.15 -13.06
C VAL A 131 -8.38 -11.78 -11.60
N VAL A 132 -9.53 -11.22 -11.30
CA VAL A 132 -9.93 -10.82 -9.96
C VAL A 132 -11.04 -11.73 -9.45
N HIS A 133 -10.92 -12.21 -8.22
CA HIS A 133 -11.92 -13.10 -7.64
C HIS A 133 -12.40 -12.57 -6.29
N THR A 134 -13.72 -12.52 -6.12
CA THR A 134 -14.33 -12.16 -4.83
C THR A 134 -14.13 -13.28 -3.80
N VAL A 135 -13.69 -12.90 -2.59
CA VAL A 135 -13.44 -13.83 -1.48
C VAL A 135 -14.47 -13.66 -0.35
N GLU A 136 -14.58 -14.68 0.50
CA GLU A 136 -15.41 -14.60 1.71
C GLU A 136 -14.74 -13.81 2.83
N THR A 137 -13.40 -13.81 2.87
CA THR A 137 -12.61 -13.00 3.80
C THR A 137 -13.01 -11.52 3.64
N ARG A 138 -13.53 -10.96 4.74
CA ARG A 138 -13.99 -9.57 4.76
C ARG A 138 -12.85 -8.61 5.07
N ARG A 139 -12.96 -7.38 4.57
CA ARG A 139 -12.08 -6.30 4.99
C ARG A 139 -12.29 -6.03 6.49
N ILE A 140 -11.21 -5.77 7.23
CA ILE A 140 -11.31 -5.42 8.65
C ILE A 140 -12.14 -4.13 8.79
N PRO A 141 -13.18 -4.11 9.65
CA PRO A 141 -13.95 -2.90 9.90
C PRO A 141 -13.11 -1.81 10.55
N ASP A 142 -13.35 -0.55 10.19
CA ASP A 142 -12.64 0.63 10.73
C ASP A 142 -12.71 0.72 12.25
N GLY A 143 -13.82 0.33 12.86
CA GLY A 143 -13.96 0.27 14.31
C GLY A 143 -13.07 -0.79 15.02
N SER A 144 -12.42 -1.69 14.26
CA SER A 144 -11.50 -2.71 14.78
C SER A 144 -10.04 -2.35 14.56
N LEU A 145 -9.70 -1.84 13.38
CA LEU A 145 -8.38 -1.35 13.01
C LEU A 145 -8.57 -0.23 11.98
N PRO A 146 -7.98 0.96 12.19
CA PRO A 146 -8.12 2.08 11.26
C PRO A 146 -7.76 1.67 9.83
N VAL A 147 -8.73 1.72 8.91
CA VAL A 147 -8.55 1.26 7.53
C VAL A 147 -7.74 2.24 6.68
N ASP A 148 -7.69 3.50 7.07
CA ASP A 148 -6.92 4.56 6.44
C ASP A 148 -5.43 4.57 6.85
N ALA A 149 -5.09 3.82 7.92
CA ALA A 149 -3.72 3.67 8.39
C ALA A 149 -3.01 2.50 7.68
N LYS A 150 -1.88 2.80 7.04
CA LYS A 150 -1.08 1.79 6.34
C LYS A 150 -0.07 1.13 7.28
N THR A 151 -0.57 0.22 8.12
CA THR A 151 0.20 -0.48 9.18
C THR A 151 0.83 -1.78 8.69
N HIS A 152 1.75 -2.37 9.47
CA HIS A 152 2.30 -3.72 9.18
C HIS A 152 1.27 -4.86 9.38
N ASN A 153 0.05 -4.58 9.83
CA ASN A 153 -0.99 -5.57 10.06
C ASN A 153 -1.71 -6.00 8.76
N TYR A 154 -0.98 -6.67 7.87
CA TYR A 154 -1.49 -7.12 6.57
C TYR A 154 -2.05 -8.53 6.56
N LEU A 155 -2.26 -9.13 7.74
CA LEU A 155 -2.76 -10.51 7.86
C LEU A 155 -4.13 -10.68 7.17
N ASN A 156 -4.99 -9.67 7.20
CA ASN A 156 -6.29 -9.70 6.54
C ASN A 156 -6.16 -9.93 5.02
N GLY A 157 -5.30 -9.16 4.33
CA GLY A 157 -5.02 -9.37 2.91
C GLY A 157 -4.33 -10.71 2.62
N ILE A 158 -3.45 -11.16 3.52
CA ILE A 158 -2.80 -12.49 3.42
C ILE A 158 -3.85 -13.60 3.48
N LEU A 159 -4.81 -13.52 4.40
CA LEU A 159 -5.90 -14.51 4.51
C LEU A 159 -6.77 -14.54 3.25
N ALA A 160 -7.09 -13.38 2.69
CA ALA A 160 -7.81 -13.30 1.41
C ALA A 160 -7.06 -14.01 0.27
N ARG A 161 -5.74 -13.85 0.19
CA ARG A 161 -4.89 -14.53 -0.80
C ARG A 161 -4.76 -16.03 -0.52
N ILE A 162 -4.70 -16.44 0.75
CA ILE A 162 -4.70 -17.86 1.14
C ILE A 162 -6.01 -18.52 0.70
N GLU A 163 -7.15 -17.87 0.90
CA GLU A 163 -8.45 -18.37 0.48
C GLU A 163 -8.50 -18.69 -1.03
N LEU A 164 -7.97 -17.80 -1.89
CA LEU A 164 -7.88 -18.07 -3.33
C LEU A 164 -7.05 -19.33 -3.63
N ARG A 165 -5.92 -19.47 -2.98
CA ARG A 165 -5.04 -20.64 -3.15
C ARG A 165 -5.71 -21.94 -2.70
N GLU A 166 -6.44 -21.92 -1.58
CA GLU A 166 -7.14 -23.10 -1.05
C GLU A 166 -8.33 -23.53 -1.91
N ARG A 167 -8.94 -22.58 -2.62
CA ARG A 167 -10.02 -22.85 -3.59
C ARG A 167 -9.50 -23.31 -4.96
N ASP A 168 -8.20 -23.39 -5.15
CA ASP A 168 -7.55 -23.69 -6.43
C ASP A 168 -8.02 -22.72 -7.55
N VAL A 169 -8.21 -21.46 -7.20
CA VAL A 169 -8.61 -20.40 -8.13
C VAL A 169 -7.37 -19.68 -8.62
N ALA A 170 -7.13 -19.76 -9.92
CA ALA A 170 -6.09 -18.96 -10.57
C ALA A 170 -6.58 -17.50 -10.67
N ALA A 171 -6.17 -16.66 -9.73
CA ALA A 171 -6.49 -15.24 -9.72
C ALA A 171 -5.25 -14.40 -9.35
N ASP A 172 -5.15 -13.25 -9.96
CA ASP A 172 -4.07 -12.28 -9.73
C ASP A 172 -4.34 -11.45 -8.48
N GLU A 173 -5.61 -11.15 -8.18
CA GLU A 173 -6.00 -10.41 -6.98
C GLU A 173 -7.30 -10.96 -6.35
N SER A 174 -7.37 -10.85 -5.02
CA SER A 174 -8.56 -11.12 -4.23
C SER A 174 -9.35 -9.83 -4.02
N LEU A 175 -10.65 -9.84 -4.28
CA LEU A 175 -11.54 -8.72 -4.01
C LEU A 175 -12.30 -8.98 -2.72
N MET A 176 -12.06 -8.16 -1.71
CA MET A 176 -12.74 -8.25 -0.42
C MET A 176 -13.97 -7.34 -0.40
N ARG A 177 -14.94 -7.76 0.40
CA ARG A 177 -16.12 -6.95 0.76
C ARG A 177 -15.96 -6.42 2.18
N ASP A 178 -16.63 -5.33 2.49
CA ASP A 178 -16.76 -4.82 3.86
C ASP A 178 -17.66 -5.72 4.74
N ALA A 179 -17.89 -5.31 5.97
CA ALA A 179 -18.73 -6.06 6.92
C ALA A 179 -20.21 -6.13 6.48
N GLU A 180 -20.69 -5.14 5.77
CA GLU A 180 -22.06 -5.01 5.26
C GLU A 180 -22.27 -5.79 3.95
N GLY A 181 -21.20 -6.20 3.29
CA GLY A 181 -21.22 -6.99 2.06
C GLY A 181 -20.96 -6.19 0.79
N HIS A 182 -20.71 -4.88 0.89
CA HIS A 182 -20.33 -4.07 -0.26
C HIS A 182 -18.88 -4.33 -0.65
N VAL A 183 -18.58 -4.11 -1.91
CA VAL A 183 -17.20 -4.20 -2.41
C VAL A 183 -16.32 -3.16 -1.72
N ALA A 184 -15.18 -3.61 -1.21
CA ALA A 184 -14.18 -2.75 -0.58
C ALA A 184 -12.96 -2.57 -1.50
N GLU A 185 -11.97 -3.41 -1.34
CA GLU A 185 -10.69 -3.30 -2.08
C GLU A 185 -10.04 -4.67 -2.28
N GLY A 186 -9.01 -4.72 -3.12
CA GLY A 186 -8.15 -5.89 -3.21
C GLY A 186 -7.26 -6.08 -1.98
N ALA A 187 -6.54 -7.19 -1.88
CA ALA A 187 -5.58 -7.40 -0.79
C ALA A 187 -4.48 -6.32 -0.76
N THR A 188 -4.13 -5.75 -1.93
CA THR A 188 -3.07 -4.74 -2.07
C THR A 188 -3.44 -3.61 -3.03
N SER A 189 -4.70 -3.51 -3.47
CA SER A 189 -5.13 -2.61 -4.56
C SER A 189 -6.50 -2.01 -4.31
N ASN A 190 -6.76 -0.82 -4.87
CA ASN A 190 -8.10 -0.25 -4.95
C ASN A 190 -8.75 -0.61 -6.29
N LEU A 191 -10.08 -0.69 -6.31
CA LEU A 191 -10.88 -1.00 -7.49
C LEU A 191 -11.49 0.26 -8.10
N PHE A 192 -11.50 0.31 -9.43
CA PHE A 192 -12.31 1.18 -10.26
C PHE A 192 -13.09 0.36 -11.27
N PHE A 193 -14.27 0.87 -11.64
CA PHE A 193 -15.06 0.32 -12.74
C PHE A 193 -15.84 1.42 -13.45
N VAL A 194 -16.23 1.17 -14.68
CA VAL A 194 -16.98 2.11 -15.51
C VAL A 194 -18.40 1.59 -15.71
N GLU A 195 -19.38 2.40 -15.32
CA GLU A 195 -20.78 2.16 -15.59
C GLU A 195 -21.41 3.41 -16.23
N GLY A 196 -22.00 3.23 -17.41
CA GLY A 196 -22.43 4.37 -18.22
C GLY A 196 -21.25 5.26 -18.66
N GLU A 197 -21.28 6.53 -18.29
CA GLU A 197 -20.20 7.50 -18.56
C GLU A 197 -19.37 7.83 -17.31
N ALA A 198 -19.66 7.19 -16.17
CA ALA A 198 -19.02 7.49 -14.90
C ALA A 198 -17.95 6.46 -14.51
N LEU A 199 -16.83 6.96 -14.03
CA LEU A 199 -15.79 6.19 -13.36
C LEU A 199 -16.16 6.05 -11.88
N LYS A 200 -16.35 4.83 -11.42
CA LYS A 200 -16.82 4.52 -10.06
C LYS A 200 -15.72 3.82 -9.24
N THR A 201 -15.71 4.09 -7.94
CA THR A 201 -14.80 3.43 -6.98
C THR A 201 -15.42 3.40 -5.59
N PRO A 202 -15.19 2.36 -4.77
CA PRO A 202 -15.68 2.33 -3.40
C PRO A 202 -15.29 3.58 -2.61
N GLU A 203 -16.21 4.02 -1.73
CA GLU A 203 -15.97 5.18 -0.86
C GLU A 203 -14.94 4.88 0.24
N LEU A 204 -14.37 5.94 0.81
CA LEU A 204 -13.48 5.83 1.98
C LEU A 204 -14.27 5.35 3.21
N GLY A 205 -13.56 4.75 4.17
CA GLY A 205 -14.15 4.16 5.40
C GLY A 205 -14.14 2.63 5.40
N ALA A 206 -14.09 1.99 4.21
CA ALA A 206 -13.90 0.55 4.08
C ALA A 206 -12.59 0.16 3.36
N ILE A 207 -11.85 1.14 2.85
CA ILE A 207 -10.66 0.95 2.01
C ILE A 207 -9.50 1.84 2.46
N LEU A 208 -8.28 1.42 2.12
CA LEU A 208 -7.12 2.29 2.25
C LEU A 208 -7.22 3.45 1.23
N PRO A 209 -6.98 4.72 1.66
CA PRO A 209 -6.92 5.85 0.72
C PRO A 209 -5.67 5.75 -0.16
N GLY A 210 -5.81 5.07 -1.31
CA GLY A 210 -4.71 4.78 -2.22
C GLY A 210 -4.17 6.04 -2.89
N ILE A 211 -2.84 6.21 -2.94
CA ILE A 211 -2.20 7.35 -3.61
C ILE A 211 -2.46 7.31 -5.13
N THR A 212 -2.40 6.13 -5.73
CA THR A 212 -2.74 5.95 -7.14
C THR A 212 -4.23 6.16 -7.38
N ARG A 213 -5.11 5.68 -6.48
CA ARG A 213 -6.55 5.96 -6.54
C ARG A 213 -6.82 7.47 -6.56
N GLU A 214 -6.19 8.22 -5.68
CA GLU A 214 -6.33 9.68 -5.61
C GLU A 214 -5.81 10.35 -6.90
N ALA A 215 -4.69 9.87 -7.45
CA ALA A 215 -4.15 10.36 -8.70
C ALA A 215 -5.10 10.13 -9.88
N VAL A 216 -5.75 8.96 -9.96
CA VAL A 216 -6.75 8.61 -10.98
C VAL A 216 -7.96 9.54 -10.88
N LEU A 217 -8.52 9.73 -9.68
CA LEU A 217 -9.65 10.65 -9.47
C LEU A 217 -9.30 12.08 -9.88
N GLY A 218 -8.11 12.56 -9.50
CA GLY A 218 -7.64 13.88 -9.91
C GLY A 218 -7.34 14.00 -11.41
N LEU A 219 -7.00 12.90 -12.09
CA LEU A 219 -6.85 12.89 -13.55
C LEU A 219 -8.22 12.92 -14.23
N ALA A 220 -9.17 12.11 -13.76
CA ALA A 220 -10.54 12.08 -14.26
C ALA A 220 -11.19 13.48 -14.18
N ASP A 221 -11.07 14.16 -13.05
CA ASP A 221 -11.55 15.54 -12.86
C ASP A 221 -10.97 16.49 -13.91
N ARG A 222 -9.65 16.47 -14.11
CA ARG A 222 -8.97 17.33 -15.12
C ARG A 222 -9.40 17.03 -16.56
N LEU A 223 -9.78 15.80 -16.84
CA LEU A 223 -10.23 15.37 -18.17
C LEU A 223 -11.74 15.52 -18.36
N GLY A 224 -12.47 15.94 -17.33
CA GLY A 224 -13.92 16.06 -17.36
C GLY A 224 -14.66 14.72 -17.39
N VAL A 225 -14.02 13.63 -16.92
CA VAL A 225 -14.66 12.32 -16.77
C VAL A 225 -15.46 12.33 -15.48
N PRO A 226 -16.78 12.08 -15.51
CA PRO A 226 -17.59 12.01 -14.29
C PRO A 226 -17.07 10.91 -13.34
N THR A 227 -16.97 11.22 -12.05
CA THR A 227 -16.54 10.26 -11.03
C THR A 227 -17.59 10.12 -9.93
N GLU A 228 -17.79 8.89 -9.47
CA GLU A 228 -18.69 8.58 -8.37
C GLU A 228 -17.95 7.72 -7.32
N THR A 229 -18.15 8.05 -6.05
CA THR A 229 -17.69 7.22 -4.93
C THR A 229 -18.91 6.79 -4.13
N GLY A 230 -18.98 5.51 -3.76
CA GLY A 230 -20.15 4.97 -3.08
C GLY A 230 -19.96 3.54 -2.59
N GLN A 231 -21.05 2.96 -2.12
CA GLN A 231 -21.14 1.56 -1.73
C GLN A 231 -21.72 0.76 -2.90
N TYR A 232 -21.01 -0.27 -3.33
CA TYR A 232 -21.35 -1.06 -4.50
C TYR A 232 -21.47 -2.53 -4.15
N ALA A 233 -22.42 -3.22 -4.76
CA ALA A 233 -22.51 -4.67 -4.71
C ALA A 233 -21.57 -5.31 -5.74
N VAL A 234 -21.30 -6.61 -5.62
CA VAL A 234 -20.49 -7.35 -6.62
C VAL A 234 -21.17 -7.32 -7.99
N GLU A 235 -22.50 -7.38 -8.01
CA GLU A 235 -23.33 -7.36 -9.21
C GLU A 235 -23.20 -6.05 -10.01
N ASP A 236 -22.88 -4.93 -9.35
CA ASP A 236 -22.64 -3.65 -10.03
C ASP A 236 -21.36 -3.72 -10.87
N ILE A 237 -20.35 -4.48 -10.41
CA ILE A 237 -19.10 -4.68 -11.14
C ILE A 237 -19.30 -5.66 -12.30
N ASP A 238 -20.08 -6.72 -12.12
CA ASP A 238 -20.42 -7.68 -13.17
C ASP A 238 -21.13 -7.00 -14.35
N GLY A 239 -21.86 -5.90 -14.10
CA GLY A 239 -22.51 -5.06 -15.10
C GLY A 239 -21.62 -3.99 -15.73
N ALA A 240 -20.42 -3.78 -15.23
CA ALA A 240 -19.52 -2.73 -15.70
C ALA A 240 -18.99 -3.03 -17.11
N THR A 241 -18.75 -1.96 -17.88
CA THR A 241 -18.11 -2.08 -19.22
C THR A 241 -16.61 -2.27 -19.12
N GLU A 242 -15.99 -1.72 -18.10
CA GLU A 242 -14.55 -1.79 -17.82
C GLU A 242 -14.34 -1.84 -16.30
N ALA A 243 -13.29 -2.52 -15.86
CA ALA A 243 -12.81 -2.46 -14.49
C ALA A 243 -11.28 -2.52 -14.46
N PHE A 244 -10.66 -1.86 -13.47
CA PHE A 244 -9.23 -1.93 -13.28
C PHE A 244 -8.86 -1.76 -11.79
N LEU A 245 -7.66 -2.22 -11.46
CA LEU A 245 -7.10 -2.10 -10.13
C LEU A 245 -5.98 -1.07 -10.11
N THR A 246 -5.76 -0.46 -8.95
CA THR A 246 -4.68 0.51 -8.76
C THR A 246 -3.88 0.20 -7.52
N ASN A 247 -2.56 0.24 -7.63
CA ASN A 247 -1.65 0.37 -6.51
C ASN A 247 -0.37 1.12 -6.94
N SER A 248 0.58 1.30 -6.03
CA SER A 248 1.76 2.12 -6.32
C SER A 248 2.83 1.42 -7.18
N THR A 249 2.72 0.10 -7.44
CA THR A 249 3.81 -0.69 -8.05
C THR A 249 3.42 -1.45 -9.30
N TRP A 250 2.12 -1.61 -9.56
CA TRP A 250 1.66 -2.40 -10.71
C TRP A 250 1.55 -1.61 -12.01
N GLU A 251 1.55 -0.27 -11.90
CA GLU A 251 1.07 0.59 -12.99
C GLU A 251 -0.41 0.26 -13.31
N ILE A 252 -1.05 0.95 -14.22
CA ILE A 252 -2.48 0.74 -14.53
C ILE A 252 -2.60 0.01 -15.87
#